data_16fd0ad2a12d77c55d2ce81ec92681df
#
_entry.id   16fd0ad2a12d77c55d2ce81ec92681df
#
_cell.length_a   1.000
_cell.length_b   1.000
_cell.length_c   1.000
_cell.angle_alpha   90.00
_cell.angle_beta   90.00
_cell.angle_gamma   90.00
#
_symmetry.space_group_name_H-M   'P 1'
#
loop_
_entity.id
_entity.type
_entity.pdbx_description
1 polymer ?
#
loop_
_entity_poly.entity_id
_entity_poly.type
_entity_poly.pdbx_seq_one_letter_code
_entity_poly.pdbx_strand_id
1 'polypeptide(L)'
;MNLSAYIKQQGISVYSLSKKSAVPYTTLCSICNGTTDVMECRVNTLVKIADSLEVNLLDLINSSLVIPQKYNFINDEIRIEFTDLPKALKNTIKELEEYDRNNDTMFYECADMLYMMADRFLKDGAIDSETRDKLIMKYPIA
;
A
#
# COMPACT_ATOMS: atom_id res chain seq x y z
N MET A 1 -2.67 11.30 8.33
CA MET A 1 -2.82 10.43 9.52
C MET A 1 -1.72 10.72 10.51
N ASN A 2 -1.91 10.37 11.78
CA ASN A 2 -0.88 10.53 12.80
C ASN A 2 0.22 9.45 12.68
N LEU A 3 1.30 9.61 13.48
CA LEU A 3 2.43 8.68 13.43
C LEU A 3 2.03 7.24 13.74
N SER A 4 1.21 7.03 14.77
CA SER A 4 0.77 5.68 15.16
C SER A 4 0.04 4.96 14.04
N ALA A 5 -0.90 5.62 13.40
CA ALA A 5 -1.65 5.08 12.27
C ALA A 5 -0.74 4.83 11.05
N TYR A 6 0.16 5.75 10.77
CA TYR A 6 1.09 5.65 9.65
C TYR A 6 2.00 4.42 9.75
N ILE A 7 2.68 4.25 10.89
CA ILE A 7 3.59 3.11 11.06
C ILE A 7 2.85 1.78 11.09
N LYS A 8 1.64 1.76 11.64
CA LYS A 8 0.79 0.56 11.65
C LYS A 8 0.41 0.12 10.23
N GLN A 9 0.02 1.06 9.38
CA GLN A 9 -0.33 0.76 8.00
C GLN A 9 0.87 0.37 7.15
N GLN A 10 2.05 0.92 7.46
CA GLN A 10 3.31 0.53 6.79
C GLN A 10 3.88 -0.80 7.29
N GLY A 11 3.28 -1.41 8.31
CA GLY A 11 3.80 -2.64 8.89
C GLY A 11 5.08 -2.45 9.69
N ILE A 12 5.37 -1.23 10.15
CA ILE A 12 6.56 -0.90 10.94
C ILE A 12 6.19 -0.99 12.43
N SER A 13 6.96 -1.76 13.21
CA SER A 13 6.81 -1.78 14.66
C SER A 13 7.48 -0.58 15.31
N VAL A 14 6.99 -0.18 16.49
CA VAL A 14 7.62 0.88 17.29
C VAL A 14 9.07 0.52 17.62
N TYR A 15 9.34 -0.75 17.88
CA TYR A 15 10.69 -1.24 18.17
C TYR A 15 11.63 -1.09 16.96
N SER A 16 11.19 -1.45 15.76
CA SER A 16 11.96 -1.26 14.54
C SER A 16 12.24 0.22 14.27
N LEU A 17 11.24 1.07 14.46
CA LEU A 17 11.40 2.51 14.30
C LEU A 17 12.39 3.08 15.32
N SER A 18 12.35 2.62 16.58
CA SER A 18 13.31 3.00 17.61
C SER A 18 14.73 2.69 17.19
N LYS A 19 14.98 1.50 16.68
CA LYS A 19 16.31 1.11 16.20
C LYS A 19 16.77 1.92 15.00
N LYS A 20 15.90 2.14 14.04
CA LYS A 20 16.20 2.87 12.80
C LYS A 20 16.45 4.36 13.05
N SER A 21 15.66 4.98 13.92
CA SER A 21 15.72 6.41 14.20
C SER A 21 16.70 6.79 15.33
N ALA A 22 17.16 5.83 16.12
CA ALA A 22 17.90 6.05 17.34
C ALA A 22 17.14 6.86 18.41
N VAL A 23 15.83 6.91 18.31
CA VAL A 23 14.94 7.50 19.33
C VAL A 23 14.60 6.42 20.36
N PRO A 24 14.64 6.71 21.67
CA PRO A 24 14.28 5.72 22.69
C PRO A 24 12.89 5.13 22.47
N TYR A 25 12.78 3.82 22.67
CA TYR A 25 11.52 3.09 22.52
C TYR A 25 10.39 3.66 23.39
N THR A 26 10.71 4.03 24.63
CA THR A 26 9.74 4.62 25.56
C THR A 26 9.20 5.96 25.05
N THR A 27 10.04 6.77 24.43
CA THR A 27 9.63 8.05 23.80
C THR A 27 8.66 7.80 22.64
N LEU A 28 8.96 6.85 21.78
CA LEU A 28 8.08 6.49 20.66
C LEU A 28 6.77 5.91 21.13
N CYS A 29 6.78 5.05 22.16
CA CYS A 29 5.57 4.52 22.77
C CYS A 29 4.67 5.63 23.34
N SER A 30 5.26 6.61 24.02
CA SER A 30 4.52 7.75 24.57
C SER A 30 3.86 8.60 23.48
N ILE A 31 4.55 8.82 22.36
CA ILE A 31 3.98 9.53 21.20
C ILE A 31 2.83 8.72 20.59
N CYS A 32 3.03 7.42 20.35
CA CYS A 32 2.04 6.56 19.73
C CYS A 32 0.80 6.35 20.61
N ASN A 33 0.97 6.34 21.93
CA ASN A 33 -0.14 6.19 22.90
C ASN A 33 -0.89 7.51 23.15
N GLY A 34 -0.41 8.61 22.62
CA GLY A 34 -0.99 9.93 22.87
C GLY A 34 -0.65 10.52 24.25
N THR A 35 0.23 9.88 25.02
CA THR A 35 0.70 10.38 26.32
C THR A 35 1.55 11.65 26.15
N THR A 36 2.34 11.70 25.09
CA THR A 36 3.14 12.87 24.71
C THR A 36 2.64 13.39 23.37
N ASP A 37 2.31 14.70 23.32
CA ASP A 37 1.96 15.35 22.06
C ASP A 37 3.22 15.51 21.21
N VAL A 38 3.09 15.29 19.90
CA VAL A 38 4.17 15.54 18.92
C VAL A 38 4.68 16.97 19.02
N MET A 39 3.81 17.92 19.27
CA MET A 39 4.16 19.35 19.43
C MET A 39 5.01 19.64 20.66
N GLU A 40 5.01 18.76 21.64
CA GLU A 40 5.80 18.88 22.87
C GLU A 40 7.18 18.21 22.73
N CYS A 41 7.41 17.46 21.68
CA CYS A 41 8.68 16.78 21.42
C CYS A 41 9.76 17.77 20.97
N ARG A 42 11.01 17.45 21.28
CA ARG A 42 12.14 18.21 20.77
C ARG A 42 12.22 18.08 19.25
N VAL A 43 12.56 19.18 18.57
CA VAL A 43 12.71 19.18 17.10
C VAL A 43 13.72 18.13 16.64
N ASN A 44 14.82 17.93 17.36
CA ASN A 44 15.81 16.92 17.02
C ASN A 44 15.23 15.49 17.03
N THR A 45 14.35 15.18 17.99
CA THR A 45 13.64 13.89 18.04
C THR A 45 12.73 13.72 16.84
N LEU A 46 11.97 14.76 16.50
CA LEU A 46 11.05 14.74 15.35
C LEU A 46 11.79 14.61 14.02
N VAL A 47 12.93 15.30 13.87
CA VAL A 47 13.80 15.18 12.68
C VAL A 47 14.29 13.75 12.50
N LYS A 48 14.75 13.11 13.58
CA LYS A 48 15.20 11.71 13.53
C LYS A 48 14.10 10.75 13.07
N ILE A 49 12.86 10.94 13.58
CA ILE A 49 11.72 10.13 13.17
C ILE A 49 11.37 10.39 11.70
N ALA A 50 11.28 11.65 11.28
CA ALA A 50 10.95 12.02 9.91
C ALA A 50 11.96 11.48 8.91
N ASP A 51 13.26 11.60 9.20
CA ASP A 51 14.33 11.07 8.35
C ASP A 51 14.28 9.54 8.24
N SER A 52 13.98 8.86 9.35
CA SER A 52 13.87 7.39 9.36
C SER A 52 12.71 6.89 8.54
N LEU A 53 11.61 7.63 8.48
CA LEU A 53 10.42 7.29 7.70
C LEU A 53 10.43 7.90 6.30
N GLU A 54 11.43 8.71 5.98
CA GLU A 54 11.53 9.43 4.70
C GLU A 54 10.29 10.29 4.43
N VAL A 55 9.77 10.94 5.46
CA VAL A 55 8.61 11.82 5.40
C VAL A 55 8.99 13.26 5.71
N ASN A 56 8.12 14.21 5.30
CA ASN A 56 8.32 15.62 5.61
C ASN A 56 8.06 15.87 7.11
N LEU A 57 8.92 16.66 7.74
CA LEU A 57 8.79 17.01 9.16
C LEU A 57 7.46 17.72 9.47
N LEU A 58 7.01 18.62 8.60
CA LEU A 58 5.73 19.32 8.79
C LEU A 58 4.54 18.38 8.74
N ASP A 59 4.58 17.37 7.88
CA ASP A 59 3.53 16.35 7.79
C ASP A 59 3.47 15.51 9.08
N LEU A 60 4.62 15.21 9.67
CA LEU A 60 4.70 14.54 10.96
C LEU A 60 4.10 15.39 12.08
N ILE A 61 4.49 16.68 12.16
CA ILE A 61 4.02 17.61 13.20
C ILE A 61 2.51 17.84 13.10
N ASN A 62 2.01 18.02 11.89
CA ASN A 62 0.59 18.34 11.64
C ASN A 62 -0.30 17.09 11.58
N SER A 63 0.25 15.89 11.82
CA SER A 63 -0.46 14.62 11.70
C SER A 63 -1.10 14.43 10.31
N SER A 64 -0.44 14.94 9.29
CA SER A 64 -0.88 14.87 7.88
C SER A 64 -0.06 13.88 7.04
N LEU A 65 0.50 12.86 7.68
CA LEU A 65 1.24 11.81 7.00
C LEU A 65 0.34 11.05 6.02
N VAL A 66 0.85 10.83 4.83
CA VAL A 66 0.15 10.12 3.74
C VAL A 66 1.04 8.98 3.26
N ILE A 67 0.46 7.80 3.10
CA ILE A 67 1.16 6.66 2.51
C ILE A 67 1.34 6.95 1.01
N PRO A 68 2.59 6.88 0.48
CA PRO A 68 2.82 7.05 -0.94
C PRO A 68 2.01 6.04 -1.74
N GLN A 69 1.40 6.51 -2.81
CA GLN A 69 0.68 5.61 -3.72
C GLN A 69 1.69 4.66 -4.38
N LYS A 70 1.56 3.38 -4.10
CA LYS A 70 2.46 2.34 -4.61
C LYS A 70 2.20 2.05 -6.10
N TYR A 71 0.96 2.17 -6.52
CA TYR A 71 0.51 1.88 -7.88
C TYR A 71 -0.12 3.11 -8.52
N ASN A 72 -0.01 3.21 -9.85
CA ASN A 72 -0.64 4.29 -10.63
C ASN A 72 -2.10 3.99 -10.96
N PHE A 73 -2.42 2.74 -11.29
CA PHE A 73 -3.74 2.30 -11.77
C PHE A 73 -4.33 1.19 -10.91
N ILE A 74 -3.49 0.28 -10.38
CA ILE A 74 -3.91 -0.89 -9.61
C ILE A 74 -4.46 -0.46 -8.25
N ASN A 75 -5.63 -0.98 -7.88
CA ASN A 75 -6.20 -0.80 -6.56
C ASN A 75 -5.61 -1.81 -5.57
N ASP A 76 -4.66 -1.37 -4.75
CA ASP A 76 -3.94 -2.21 -3.79
C ASP A 76 -4.80 -2.61 -2.57
N GLU A 77 -5.95 -1.99 -2.38
CA GLU A 77 -6.88 -2.35 -1.29
C GLU A 77 -7.56 -3.70 -1.54
N ILE A 78 -7.68 -4.11 -2.80
CA ILE A 78 -8.29 -5.39 -3.18
C ILE A 78 -7.21 -6.48 -3.15
N ARG A 79 -7.43 -7.48 -2.30
CA ARG A 79 -6.51 -8.62 -2.17
C ARG A 79 -7.07 -9.83 -2.89
N ILE A 80 -6.23 -10.51 -3.66
CA ILE A 80 -6.55 -11.71 -4.41
C ILE A 80 -5.54 -12.80 -4.09
N GLU A 81 -6.03 -14.04 -3.89
CA GLU A 81 -5.20 -15.23 -3.75
C GLU A 81 -4.72 -15.66 -5.13
N PHE A 82 -3.43 -15.43 -5.42
CA PHE A 82 -2.87 -15.73 -6.73
C PHE A 82 -2.54 -17.20 -6.97
N THR A 83 -2.42 -17.99 -5.91
CA THR A 83 -2.02 -19.40 -5.99
C THR A 83 -2.98 -20.26 -6.79
N ASP A 84 -4.28 -19.94 -6.71
CA ASP A 84 -5.34 -20.73 -7.35
C ASP A 84 -5.77 -20.17 -8.72
N LEU A 85 -5.13 -19.11 -9.19
CA LEU A 85 -5.47 -18.52 -10.48
C LEU A 85 -4.87 -19.30 -11.65
N PRO A 86 -5.60 -19.41 -12.78
CA PRO A 86 -5.06 -19.94 -14.01
C PRO A 86 -3.79 -19.22 -14.45
N LYS A 87 -2.84 -19.96 -15.02
CA LYS A 87 -1.55 -19.42 -15.47
C LYS A 87 -1.70 -18.23 -16.44
N ALA A 88 -2.67 -18.30 -17.34
CA ALA A 88 -2.94 -17.22 -18.29
C ALA A 88 -3.32 -15.92 -17.59
N LEU A 89 -4.14 -15.99 -16.53
CA LEU A 89 -4.48 -14.80 -15.71
C LEU A 89 -3.26 -14.26 -14.98
N LYS A 90 -2.43 -15.15 -14.41
CA LYS A 90 -1.18 -14.73 -13.74
C LYS A 90 -0.24 -14.00 -14.67
N ASN A 91 -0.10 -14.45 -15.91
CA ASN A 91 0.75 -13.82 -16.92
C ASN A 91 0.22 -12.43 -17.29
N THR A 92 -1.08 -12.29 -17.50
CA THR A 92 -1.72 -11.01 -17.79
C THR A 92 -1.58 -10.03 -16.62
N ILE A 93 -1.69 -10.50 -15.39
CA ILE A 93 -1.47 -9.70 -14.19
C ILE A 93 -0.04 -9.18 -14.12
N LYS A 94 0.96 -9.97 -14.48
CA LYS A 94 2.36 -9.52 -14.54
C LYS A 94 2.55 -8.41 -15.57
N GLU A 95 1.91 -8.51 -16.72
CA GLU A 95 1.93 -7.45 -17.73
C GLU A 95 1.27 -6.18 -17.20
N LEU A 96 0.13 -6.31 -16.52
CA LEU A 96 -0.55 -5.17 -15.87
C LEU A 96 0.34 -4.48 -14.85
N GLU A 97 1.04 -5.23 -14.02
CA GLU A 97 1.97 -4.68 -13.03
C GLU A 97 3.12 -3.93 -13.70
N GLU A 98 3.62 -4.41 -14.82
CA GLU A 98 4.67 -3.75 -15.59
C GLU A 98 4.16 -2.44 -16.22
N TYR A 99 3.00 -2.44 -16.85
CA TYR A 99 2.39 -1.22 -17.39
C TYR A 99 2.09 -0.20 -16.29
N ASP A 100 1.60 -0.65 -15.14
CA ASP A 100 1.37 0.21 -13.98
C ASP A 100 2.66 0.87 -13.49
N ARG A 101 3.74 0.08 -13.38
CA ARG A 101 5.05 0.56 -12.93
C ARG A 101 5.60 1.64 -13.85
N ASN A 102 5.39 1.50 -15.15
CA ASN A 102 5.84 2.43 -16.17
C ASN A 102 4.86 3.59 -16.42
N ASN A 103 3.76 3.65 -15.67
CA ASN A 103 2.66 4.62 -15.86
C ASN A 103 2.15 4.62 -17.30
N ASP A 104 2.05 3.45 -17.91
CA ASP A 104 1.67 3.26 -19.30
C ASP A 104 0.17 3.03 -19.43
N THR A 105 -0.50 3.83 -20.25
CA THR A 105 -1.96 3.74 -20.48
C THR A 105 -2.39 2.45 -21.18
N MET A 106 -1.47 1.70 -21.76
CA MET A 106 -1.71 0.34 -22.26
C MET A 106 -2.25 -0.59 -21.15
N PHE A 107 -2.07 -0.19 -19.89
CA PHE A 107 -2.68 -0.86 -18.74
C PHE A 107 -4.19 -1.09 -18.95
N TYR A 108 -4.91 -0.09 -19.45
CA TYR A 108 -6.37 -0.19 -19.60
C TYR A 108 -6.77 -1.20 -20.67
N GLU A 109 -6.03 -1.27 -21.78
CA GLU A 109 -6.27 -2.27 -22.81
C GLU A 109 -5.98 -3.68 -22.32
N CYS A 110 -4.90 -3.83 -21.56
CA CYS A 110 -4.55 -5.10 -20.92
C CYS A 110 -5.57 -5.50 -19.87
N ALA A 111 -6.12 -4.56 -19.10
CA ALA A 111 -7.18 -4.82 -18.12
C ALA A 111 -8.49 -5.27 -18.80
N ASP A 112 -8.82 -4.71 -19.94
CA ASP A 112 -9.98 -5.15 -20.74
C ASP A 112 -9.81 -6.62 -21.18
N MET A 113 -8.62 -6.98 -21.66
CA MET A 113 -8.29 -8.38 -21.97
C MET A 113 -8.42 -9.28 -20.73
N LEU A 114 -7.96 -8.81 -19.57
CA LEU A 114 -8.08 -9.56 -18.32
C LEU A 114 -9.56 -9.86 -18.00
N TYR A 115 -10.44 -8.92 -18.22
CA TYR A 115 -11.87 -9.10 -17.98
C TYR A 115 -12.48 -10.16 -18.89
N MET A 116 -12.16 -10.10 -20.16
CA MET A 116 -12.61 -11.12 -21.12
C MET A 116 -12.12 -12.51 -20.72
N MET A 117 -10.88 -12.63 -20.31
CA MET A 117 -10.31 -13.89 -19.84
C MET A 117 -10.98 -14.35 -18.54
N ALA A 118 -11.22 -13.43 -17.58
CA ALA A 118 -11.87 -13.77 -16.31
C ALA A 118 -13.29 -14.28 -16.53
N ASP A 119 -14.05 -13.65 -17.42
CA ASP A 119 -15.41 -14.12 -17.77
C ASP A 119 -15.38 -15.52 -18.38
N ARG A 120 -14.41 -15.81 -19.23
CA ARG A 120 -14.23 -17.13 -19.84
C ARG A 120 -13.89 -18.19 -18.79
N PHE A 121 -12.95 -17.89 -17.90
CA PHE A 121 -12.58 -18.83 -16.83
C PHE A 121 -13.70 -19.02 -15.81
N LEU A 122 -14.53 -18.00 -15.57
CA LEU A 122 -15.72 -18.12 -14.75
C LEU A 122 -16.73 -19.10 -15.38
N LYS A 123 -16.97 -19.01 -16.67
CA LYS A 123 -17.85 -19.94 -17.41
C LYS A 123 -17.33 -21.37 -17.39
N ASP A 124 -16.01 -21.54 -17.47
CA ASP A 124 -15.34 -22.84 -17.43
C ASP A 124 -15.23 -23.42 -16.02
N GLY A 125 -15.61 -22.66 -14.98
CA GLY A 125 -15.53 -23.09 -13.58
C GLY A 125 -14.13 -23.05 -12.98
N ALA A 126 -13.16 -22.42 -13.66
CA ALA A 126 -11.79 -22.31 -13.19
C ALA A 126 -11.61 -21.25 -12.08
N ILE A 127 -12.48 -20.28 -12.04
CA ILE A 127 -12.57 -19.26 -10.99
C ILE A 127 -14.03 -19.09 -10.56
N ASP A 128 -14.25 -18.57 -9.34
CA ASP A 128 -15.58 -18.22 -8.87
C ASP A 128 -15.94 -16.76 -9.20
N SER A 129 -17.22 -16.41 -8.97
CA SER A 129 -17.70 -15.07 -9.28
C SER A 129 -17.08 -14.01 -8.35
N GLU A 130 -16.76 -14.37 -7.12
CA GLU A 130 -16.07 -13.47 -6.18
C GLU A 130 -14.66 -13.11 -6.68
N THR A 131 -13.90 -14.08 -7.14
CA THR A 131 -12.57 -13.87 -7.72
C THR A 131 -12.64 -12.99 -8.96
N ARG A 132 -13.59 -13.24 -9.84
CA ARG A 132 -13.82 -12.43 -11.04
C ARG A 132 -14.12 -10.99 -10.68
N ASP A 133 -15.01 -10.75 -9.72
CA ASP A 133 -15.38 -9.40 -9.28
C ASP A 133 -14.20 -8.66 -8.65
N LYS A 134 -13.39 -9.35 -7.86
CA LYS A 134 -12.15 -8.79 -7.29
C LYS A 134 -11.14 -8.40 -8.36
N LEU A 135 -10.99 -9.21 -9.42
CA LEU A 135 -10.10 -8.88 -10.54
C LEU A 135 -10.54 -7.58 -11.24
N ILE A 136 -11.83 -7.43 -11.48
CA ILE A 136 -12.40 -6.23 -12.10
C ILE A 136 -12.18 -4.99 -11.23
N MET A 137 -12.34 -5.11 -9.92
CA MET A 137 -12.17 -3.99 -8.99
C MET A 137 -10.71 -3.62 -8.79
N LYS A 138 -9.80 -4.60 -8.81
CA LYS A 138 -8.38 -4.38 -8.61
C LYS A 138 -7.69 -3.76 -9.82
N TYR A 139 -8.06 -4.17 -11.01
CA TYR A 139 -7.47 -3.72 -12.28
C TYR A 139 -8.53 -2.97 -13.10
N PRO A 140 -8.76 -1.67 -12.81
CA PRO A 140 -9.86 -0.94 -13.40
C PRO A 140 -9.65 -0.66 -14.90
N ILE A 141 -10.74 -0.65 -15.65
CA ILE A 141 -10.77 -0.06 -16.99
C ILE A 141 -10.98 1.45 -16.83
N ALA A 142 -10.42 2.23 -17.76
CA ALA A 142 -10.48 3.69 -17.72
C ALA A 142 -11.90 4.25 -17.48
#